data_9db8537b80b1580eaf547193b4d72931
#
_entry.id   9db8537b80b1580eaf547193b4d72931
#
_cell.length_a   1.000
_cell.length_b   1.000
_cell.length_c   1.000
_cell.angle_alpha   90.00
_cell.angle_beta   90.00
_cell.angle_gamma   90.00
#
_symmetry.space_group_name_H-M   'P 1'
#
loop_
_entity.id
_entity.type
_entity.pdbx_description
1 polymer ?
#
loop_
_entity_poly.entity_id
_entity_poly.type
_entity_poly.pdbx_seq_one_letter_code
_entity_poly.pdbx_strand_id
1 'polypeptide(L)'
;MLLALWHRCASWILVLLTVVALACPGQAQADGGQLFEQHCAGCHVNGGNIIRRGKTLKLAALERQGLASEQAIATIAAEGLGQMSGYGPVLGEQGTQEVAAWVWQQALADWPKNQKA
;
A
#
# COMPACT_ATOMS: atom_id res chain seq x y z
N MET A 1 -29.07 -31.26 38.36
CA MET A 1 -28.35 -31.90 37.24
C MET A 1 -28.45 -31.14 35.92
N LEU A 2 -29.60 -30.68 35.51
CA LEU A 2 -29.81 -29.94 34.25
C LEU A 2 -29.09 -28.55 34.18
N LEU A 3 -29.03 -27.81 35.28
CA LEU A 3 -28.35 -26.50 35.36
C LEU A 3 -26.82 -26.61 35.19
N ALA A 4 -26.20 -27.68 35.67
CA ALA A 4 -24.75 -27.89 35.54
C ALA A 4 -24.34 -28.26 34.12
N LEU A 5 -25.18 -28.93 33.36
CA LEU A 5 -24.97 -29.25 31.96
C LEU A 5 -25.07 -27.99 31.09
N TRP A 6 -25.98 -27.07 31.38
CA TRP A 6 -26.16 -25.82 30.63
C TRP A 6 -24.93 -24.90 30.76
N HIS A 7 -24.40 -24.76 31.98
CA HIS A 7 -23.21 -23.92 32.20
C HIS A 7 -21.97 -24.46 31.46
N ARG A 8 -21.84 -25.79 31.39
CA ARG A 8 -20.74 -26.43 30.66
C ARG A 8 -20.86 -26.21 29.13
N CYS A 9 -22.06 -26.36 28.57
CA CYS A 9 -22.32 -26.11 27.16
C CYS A 9 -22.13 -24.62 26.79
N ALA A 10 -22.62 -23.69 27.63
CA ALA A 10 -22.44 -22.23 27.38
C ALA A 10 -20.96 -21.83 27.41
N SER A 11 -20.15 -22.44 28.30
CA SER A 11 -18.71 -22.17 28.38
C SER A 11 -17.97 -22.64 27.12
N TRP A 12 -18.33 -23.80 26.57
CA TRP A 12 -17.71 -24.31 25.32
C TRP A 12 -18.09 -23.48 24.10
N ILE A 13 -19.33 -22.96 24.04
CA ILE A 13 -19.78 -22.07 22.95
C ILE A 13 -19.00 -20.74 22.98
N LEU A 14 -18.76 -20.18 24.17
CA LEU A 14 -18.01 -18.96 24.34
C LEU A 14 -16.54 -19.13 23.92
N VAL A 15 -15.91 -20.23 24.26
CA VAL A 15 -14.55 -20.56 23.85
C VAL A 15 -14.45 -20.76 22.33
N LEU A 16 -15.43 -21.44 21.72
CA LEU A 16 -15.49 -21.63 20.26
C LEU A 16 -15.66 -20.30 19.53
N LEU A 17 -16.51 -19.39 20.02
CA LEU A 17 -16.71 -18.07 19.45
C LEU A 17 -15.45 -17.19 19.53
N THR A 18 -14.69 -17.27 20.63
CA THR A 18 -13.44 -16.52 20.76
C THR A 18 -12.33 -17.05 19.83
N VAL A 19 -12.25 -18.38 19.64
CA VAL A 19 -11.27 -18.99 18.71
C VAL A 19 -11.58 -18.63 17.27
N VAL A 20 -12.85 -18.59 16.86
CA VAL A 20 -13.25 -18.18 15.50
C VAL A 20 -12.96 -16.70 15.25
N ALA A 21 -13.11 -15.83 16.25
CA ALA A 21 -12.80 -14.41 16.11
C ALA A 21 -11.29 -14.15 15.95
N LEU A 22 -10.43 -15.01 16.50
CA LEU A 22 -8.96 -14.92 16.34
C LEU A 22 -8.44 -15.54 15.03
N ALA A 23 -9.28 -16.30 14.34
CA ALA A 23 -8.93 -16.96 13.09
C ALA A 23 -9.34 -16.17 11.83
N CYS A 24 -9.73 -14.89 11.95
CA CYS A 24 -9.83 -14.03 10.78
C CYS A 24 -8.42 -13.90 10.16
N PRO A 25 -8.17 -14.48 8.96
CA PRO A 25 -6.94 -14.17 8.25
C PRO A 25 -6.99 -12.67 8.00
N GLY A 26 -6.07 -11.92 8.60
CA GLY A 26 -5.82 -10.55 8.20
C GLY A 26 -5.66 -10.59 6.69
N GLN A 27 -6.49 -9.85 5.96
CA GLN A 27 -6.29 -9.70 4.52
C GLN A 27 -4.85 -9.20 4.40
N ALA A 28 -4.00 -10.00 3.75
CA ALA A 28 -2.66 -9.57 3.41
C ALA A 28 -2.85 -8.38 2.45
N GLN A 29 -2.75 -7.17 3.01
CA GLN A 29 -2.73 -5.96 2.22
C GLN A 29 -1.48 -6.05 1.36
N ALA A 30 -1.64 -5.83 0.07
CA ALA A 30 -0.49 -5.81 -0.81
C ALA A 30 0.43 -4.69 -0.33
N ASP A 31 1.65 -5.03 0.04
CA ASP A 31 2.66 -4.05 0.45
C ASP A 31 2.85 -3.03 -0.69
N GLY A 32 2.83 -1.74 -0.35
CA GLY A 32 3.02 -0.65 -1.32
C GLY A 32 4.29 -0.82 -2.16
N GLY A 33 5.34 -1.42 -1.60
CA GLY A 33 6.55 -1.79 -2.33
C GLY A 33 6.31 -2.86 -3.39
N GLN A 34 5.52 -3.88 -3.10
CA GLN A 34 5.16 -4.91 -4.08
C GLN A 34 4.30 -4.32 -5.21
N LEU A 35 3.35 -3.46 -4.88
CA LEU A 35 2.54 -2.77 -5.88
C LEU A 35 3.40 -1.87 -6.78
N PHE A 36 4.36 -1.17 -6.19
CA PHE A 36 5.32 -0.36 -6.94
C PHE A 36 6.15 -1.20 -7.91
N GLU A 37 6.72 -2.30 -7.46
CA GLU A 37 7.52 -3.20 -8.31
C GLU A 37 6.70 -3.76 -9.49
N GLN A 38 5.44 -4.10 -9.26
CA GLN A 38 4.58 -4.69 -10.28
C GLN A 38 4.11 -3.68 -11.33
N HIS A 39 3.83 -2.44 -10.92
CA HIS A 39 3.11 -1.48 -11.77
C HIS A 39 3.88 -0.20 -12.09
N CYS A 40 4.89 0.16 -11.33
CA CYS A 40 5.55 1.46 -11.39
C CYS A 40 7.05 1.39 -11.72
N ALA A 41 7.74 0.38 -11.19
CA ALA A 41 9.21 0.25 -11.27
C ALA A 41 9.73 0.20 -12.71
N GLY A 42 8.95 -0.32 -13.66
CA GLY A 42 9.34 -0.37 -15.07
C GLY A 42 9.68 1.01 -15.67
N CYS A 43 8.97 2.06 -15.24
CA CYS A 43 9.25 3.44 -15.64
C CYS A 43 10.01 4.23 -14.58
N HIS A 44 9.84 3.89 -13.30
CA HIS A 44 10.39 4.62 -12.15
C HIS A 44 11.51 3.85 -11.42
N VAL A 45 12.43 3.27 -12.20
CA VAL A 45 13.60 2.54 -11.65
C VAL A 45 14.35 3.40 -10.64
N ASN A 46 14.50 2.90 -9.42
CA ASN A 46 15.18 3.60 -8.30
C ASN A 46 14.67 5.04 -8.07
N GLY A 47 13.35 5.25 -8.21
CA GLY A 47 12.76 6.58 -8.10
C GLY A 47 13.03 7.52 -9.28
N GLY A 48 13.62 7.00 -10.35
CA GLY A 48 13.87 7.75 -11.58
C GLY A 48 12.63 7.90 -12.45
N ASN A 49 12.85 8.28 -13.70
CA ASN A 49 11.85 8.26 -14.76
C ASN A 49 12.58 8.08 -16.09
N ILE A 50 12.34 6.95 -16.76
CA ILE A 50 13.04 6.61 -18.00
C ILE A 50 12.54 7.40 -19.21
N ILE A 51 11.34 7.98 -19.15
CA ILE A 51 10.72 8.74 -20.24
C ILE A 51 11.00 10.24 -20.08
N ARG A 52 10.81 10.76 -18.87
CA ARG A 52 10.96 12.19 -18.55
C ARG A 52 11.95 12.37 -17.40
N ARG A 53 13.23 12.58 -17.73
CA ARG A 53 14.34 12.66 -16.75
C ARG A 53 14.15 13.69 -15.63
N GLY A 54 13.41 14.78 -15.88
CA GLY A 54 13.08 15.80 -14.86
C GLY A 54 11.89 15.47 -13.98
N LYS A 55 11.12 14.42 -14.30
CA LYS A 55 9.88 14.02 -13.61
C LYS A 55 10.11 12.77 -12.75
N THR A 56 11.16 12.78 -11.96
CA THR A 56 11.51 11.67 -11.06
C THR A 56 10.68 11.70 -9.77
N LEU A 57 10.69 10.59 -9.04
CA LEU A 57 10.06 10.45 -7.70
C LEU A 57 11.00 10.86 -6.56
N LYS A 58 12.13 11.48 -6.87
CA LYS A 58 13.05 12.02 -5.87
C LYS A 58 12.46 13.26 -5.21
N LEU A 59 12.69 13.44 -3.91
CA LEU A 59 12.10 14.51 -3.12
C LEU A 59 12.23 15.89 -3.77
N ALA A 60 13.45 16.27 -4.18
CA ALA A 60 13.69 17.56 -4.84
C ALA A 60 12.91 17.76 -6.15
N ALA A 61 12.60 16.68 -6.88
CA ALA A 61 11.79 16.78 -8.09
C ALA A 61 10.29 16.89 -7.74
N LEU A 62 9.83 16.18 -6.73
CA LEU A 62 8.47 16.28 -6.23
C LEU A 62 8.18 17.69 -5.69
N GLU A 63 9.10 18.24 -4.92
CA GLU A 63 8.99 19.63 -4.39
C GLU A 63 8.87 20.66 -5.52
N ARG A 64 9.77 20.60 -6.52
CA ARG A 64 9.72 21.53 -7.68
C ARG A 64 8.41 21.44 -8.46
N GLN A 65 7.72 20.32 -8.42
CA GLN A 65 6.47 20.09 -9.14
C GLN A 65 5.23 20.33 -8.29
N GLY A 66 5.39 20.67 -6.99
CA GLY A 66 4.27 20.80 -6.06
C GLY A 66 3.59 19.49 -5.70
N LEU A 67 4.31 18.36 -5.83
CA LEU A 67 3.81 16.99 -5.62
C LEU A 67 4.43 16.33 -4.37
N ALA A 68 5.10 17.10 -3.52
CA ALA A 68 5.81 16.60 -2.35
C ALA A 68 4.84 16.30 -1.18
N SER A 69 3.93 15.38 -1.39
CA SER A 69 3.08 14.82 -0.35
C SER A 69 2.54 13.46 -0.78
N GLU A 70 2.26 12.61 0.20
CA GLU A 70 1.63 11.32 -0.02
C GLU A 70 0.31 11.43 -0.78
N GLN A 71 -0.53 12.41 -0.40
CA GLN A 71 -1.82 12.64 -1.03
C GLN A 71 -1.67 13.04 -2.51
N ALA A 72 -0.72 13.91 -2.85
CA ALA A 72 -0.49 14.29 -4.24
C ALA A 72 0.01 13.10 -5.08
N ILE A 73 0.89 12.27 -4.51
CA ILE A 73 1.37 11.04 -5.16
C ILE A 73 0.22 10.06 -5.38
N ALA A 74 -0.67 9.86 -4.37
CA ALA A 74 -1.83 8.99 -4.50
C ALA A 74 -2.78 9.44 -5.62
N THR A 75 -3.04 10.73 -5.73
CA THR A 75 -3.86 11.30 -6.80
C THR A 75 -3.25 11.03 -8.17
N ILE A 76 -1.94 11.26 -8.34
CA ILE A 76 -1.24 10.96 -9.59
C ILE A 76 -1.24 9.46 -9.91
N ALA A 77 -1.03 8.61 -8.90
CA ALA A 77 -1.09 7.16 -9.08
C ALA A 77 -2.48 6.70 -9.55
N ALA A 78 -3.54 7.28 -9.00
CA ALA A 78 -4.93 6.94 -9.36
C ALA A 78 -5.31 7.47 -10.75
N GLU A 79 -5.04 8.74 -11.03
CA GLU A 79 -5.57 9.46 -12.20
C GLU A 79 -4.59 9.52 -13.38
N GLY A 80 -3.29 9.38 -13.13
CA GLY A 80 -2.24 9.60 -14.09
C GLY A 80 -1.85 11.08 -14.22
N LEU A 81 -0.80 11.33 -15.00
CA LEU A 81 -0.34 12.67 -15.33
C LEU A 81 0.45 12.68 -16.65
N GLY A 82 -0.02 13.41 -17.64
CA GLY A 82 0.63 13.48 -18.95
C GLY A 82 0.71 12.11 -19.61
N GLN A 83 1.91 11.58 -19.85
CA GLN A 83 2.12 10.26 -20.45
C GLN A 83 1.98 9.08 -19.45
N MET A 84 1.95 9.38 -18.16
CA MET A 84 1.72 8.38 -17.13
C MET A 84 0.22 8.04 -17.04
N SER A 85 -0.13 6.80 -17.26
CA SER A 85 -1.50 6.31 -17.10
C SER A 85 -1.91 6.30 -15.64
N GLY A 86 -3.22 6.45 -15.37
CA GLY A 86 -3.79 6.25 -14.04
C GLY A 86 -3.98 4.77 -13.74
N TYR A 87 -3.67 4.37 -12.51
CA TYR A 87 -3.77 3.00 -12.03
C TYR A 87 -4.94 2.78 -11.05
N GLY A 88 -5.80 3.79 -10.86
CA GLY A 88 -6.98 3.67 -10.01
C GLY A 88 -7.85 2.45 -10.30
N PRO A 89 -8.19 2.15 -11.57
CA PRO A 89 -8.97 0.96 -11.92
C PRO A 89 -8.29 -0.37 -11.59
N VAL A 90 -6.94 -0.41 -11.54
CA VAL A 90 -6.14 -1.62 -11.26
C VAL A 90 -5.90 -1.79 -9.77
N LEU A 91 -5.51 -0.71 -9.08
CA LEU A 91 -5.08 -0.74 -7.69
C LEU A 91 -6.24 -0.51 -6.71
N GLY A 92 -7.30 0.16 -7.14
CA GLY A 92 -8.33 0.68 -6.25
C GLY A 92 -7.83 1.82 -5.36
N GLU A 93 -8.71 2.37 -4.54
CA GLU A 93 -8.38 3.47 -3.65
C GLU A 93 -7.31 3.07 -2.63
N GLN A 94 -7.46 1.91 -2.01
CA GLN A 94 -6.52 1.41 -1.01
C GLN A 94 -5.13 1.17 -1.61
N GLY A 95 -5.03 0.48 -2.75
CA GLY A 95 -3.75 0.20 -3.39
C GLY A 95 -3.03 1.47 -3.85
N THR A 96 -3.75 2.48 -4.33
CA THR A 96 -3.15 3.78 -4.68
C THR A 96 -2.61 4.53 -3.46
N GLN A 97 -3.28 4.44 -2.32
CA GLN A 97 -2.79 5.00 -1.05
C GLN A 97 -1.56 4.26 -0.54
N GLU A 98 -1.57 2.93 -0.56
CA GLU A 98 -0.44 2.09 -0.11
C GLU A 98 0.82 2.32 -0.94
N VAL A 99 0.71 2.34 -2.27
CA VAL A 99 1.84 2.64 -3.14
C VAL A 99 2.35 4.07 -2.97
N ALA A 100 1.45 5.03 -2.78
CA ALA A 100 1.82 6.42 -2.55
C ALA A 100 2.56 6.63 -1.22
N ALA A 101 2.07 6.01 -0.14
CA ALA A 101 2.74 6.02 1.15
C ALA A 101 4.16 5.43 1.05
N TRP A 102 4.31 4.30 0.36
CA TRP A 102 5.60 3.68 0.14
C TRP A 102 6.53 4.58 -0.68
N VAL A 103 6.07 5.13 -1.80
CA VAL A 103 6.85 6.06 -2.65
C VAL A 103 7.27 7.30 -1.86
N TRP A 104 6.39 7.85 -1.03
CA TRP A 104 6.70 8.99 -0.18
C TRP A 104 7.83 8.67 0.81
N GLN A 105 7.78 7.52 1.48
CA GLN A 105 8.85 7.06 2.37
C GLN A 105 10.18 6.88 1.62
N GLN A 106 10.14 6.33 0.41
CA GLN A 106 11.33 6.20 -0.43
C GLN A 106 11.91 7.57 -0.81
N ALA A 107 11.08 8.53 -1.17
CA ALA A 107 11.51 9.88 -1.51
C ALA A 107 12.19 10.59 -0.33
N LEU A 108 11.62 10.46 0.87
CA LEU A 108 12.21 10.98 2.11
C LEU A 108 13.56 10.32 2.46
N ALA A 109 13.71 9.04 2.15
CA ALA A 109 14.93 8.26 2.39
C ALA A 109 15.95 8.34 1.24
N ASP A 110 15.74 9.18 0.24
CA ASP A 110 16.58 9.33 -0.97
C ASP A 110 16.79 8.02 -1.75
N TRP A 111 15.75 7.17 -1.82
CA TRP A 111 15.73 5.95 -2.64
C TRP A 111 16.95 5.04 -2.38
N PRO A 112 17.09 4.43 -1.21
CA PRO A 112 18.22 3.58 -0.89
C PRO A 112 18.33 2.38 -1.84
N LYS A 113 19.54 2.15 -2.39
CA LYS A 113 19.81 1.20 -3.48
C LYS A 113 19.60 -0.29 -3.15
N ASN A 114 19.29 -0.64 -1.90
CA ASN A 114 19.25 -2.02 -1.41
C ASN A 114 17.86 -2.49 -0.96
N GLN A 115 16.79 -1.83 -1.38
CA GLN A 115 15.46 -2.35 -1.08
C GLN A 115 15.03 -3.34 -2.17
N LYS A 116 15.32 -4.62 -1.93
CA LYS A 116 14.48 -5.69 -2.46
C LYS A 116 13.17 -5.66 -1.66
N ALA A 117 12.08 -5.37 -2.34
CA ALA A 117 10.75 -5.60 -1.81
C ALA A 117 10.57 -7.08 -1.46
#